data_d5fee54b691780900550c510da294c2a
#
_entry.id   d5fee54b691780900550c510da294c2a
#
_cell.length_a   1.000
_cell.length_b   1.000
_cell.length_c   1.000
_cell.angle_alpha   90.00
_cell.angle_beta   90.00
_cell.angle_gamma   90.00
#
_symmetry.space_group_name_H-M   'P 1'
#
loop_
_entity.id
_entity.type
_entity.pdbx_description
1 polymer ?
#
loop_
_entity_poly.entity_id
_entity_poly.type
_entity_poly.pdbx_seq_one_letter_code
_entity_poly.pdbx_strand_id
1 'polypeptide(L)'
;MKFQVKRKGLFSIGELATVFHVTPGTIRHYESLGLLKPSFVDPETNYRFYEFSRLEVLHTIRYLRSLGMTLEAIGEFLRDRNVSGILELLEAQKMEIAAKQRELKITKRKLERRIQSIKDALGSPIDEIQLVTLDKQKFLLLETKLVNPDNDDLEMAVQELEKNQKDSLVFLGKVGLGISKNHLKEGS
;
A
#
# COMPACT_ATOMS: atom_id res chain seq x y z
N MET A 1 -40.17 18.28 11.82
CA MET A 1 -38.80 18.75 11.57
C MET A 1 -38.80 20.26 11.87
N LYS A 2 -38.28 20.71 13.01
CA LYS A 2 -38.23 22.13 13.39
C LYS A 2 -37.01 22.75 12.70
N PHE A 3 -37.22 23.52 11.65
CA PHE A 3 -36.19 24.38 11.07
C PHE A 3 -35.85 25.46 12.09
N GLN A 4 -34.68 25.38 12.71
CA GLN A 4 -34.15 26.47 13.51
C GLN A 4 -33.87 27.66 12.60
N VAL A 5 -34.16 28.84 13.12
CA VAL A 5 -34.05 30.14 12.46
C VAL A 5 -32.67 30.27 11.81
N LYS A 6 -32.65 30.32 10.47
CA LYS A 6 -31.44 30.60 9.70
C LYS A 6 -30.86 31.94 10.11
N ARG A 7 -29.83 31.96 10.95
CA ARG A 7 -29.03 33.17 11.13
C ARG A 7 -28.35 33.44 9.78
N LYS A 8 -28.68 34.57 9.13
CA LYS A 8 -28.17 34.94 7.79
C LYS A 8 -26.64 34.74 7.72
N GLY A 9 -26.18 33.86 6.84
CA GLY A 9 -24.75 33.64 6.59
C GLY A 9 -24.05 32.63 7.50
N LEU A 10 -24.77 31.96 8.41
CA LEU A 10 -24.20 30.91 9.28
C LEU A 10 -24.77 29.55 8.94
N PHE A 11 -23.88 28.56 8.94
CA PHE A 11 -24.19 27.14 8.69
C PHE A 11 -24.04 26.35 9.99
N SER A 12 -24.99 25.50 10.30
CA SER A 12 -24.85 24.52 11.38
C SER A 12 -23.88 23.40 11.00
N ILE A 13 -23.38 22.68 12.01
CA ILE A 13 -22.51 21.50 11.77
C ILE A 13 -23.19 20.45 10.90
N GLY A 14 -24.52 20.27 11.01
CA GLY A 14 -25.29 19.34 10.20
C GLY A 14 -25.40 19.78 8.74
N GLU A 15 -25.60 21.08 8.49
CA GLU A 15 -25.61 21.63 7.13
C GLU A 15 -24.24 21.48 6.46
N LEU A 16 -23.14 21.79 7.19
CA LEU A 16 -21.79 21.55 6.69
C LEU A 16 -21.54 20.07 6.38
N ALA A 17 -21.93 19.18 7.28
CA ALA A 17 -21.78 17.75 7.10
C ALA A 17 -22.46 17.27 5.81
N THR A 18 -23.67 17.79 5.54
CA THR A 18 -24.44 17.48 4.32
C THR A 18 -23.76 18.03 3.07
N VAL A 19 -23.39 19.32 3.06
CA VAL A 19 -22.75 19.97 1.91
C VAL A 19 -21.42 19.34 1.54
N PHE A 20 -20.63 18.95 2.55
CA PHE A 20 -19.32 18.38 2.34
C PHE A 20 -19.30 16.85 2.28
N HIS A 21 -20.46 16.18 2.36
CA HIS A 21 -20.56 14.72 2.38
C HIS A 21 -19.65 14.07 3.42
N VAL A 22 -19.60 14.63 4.61
CA VAL A 22 -18.86 14.12 5.76
C VAL A 22 -19.79 13.94 6.95
N THR A 23 -19.33 13.27 8.00
CA THR A 23 -20.10 13.15 9.23
C THR A 23 -19.90 14.39 10.13
N PRO A 24 -20.87 14.75 10.98
CA PRO A 24 -20.64 15.76 12.02
C PRO A 24 -19.46 15.40 12.94
N GLY A 25 -19.18 14.11 13.13
CA GLY A 25 -18.01 13.61 13.86
C GLY A 25 -16.69 14.00 13.20
N THR A 26 -16.62 13.93 11.86
CA THR A 26 -15.45 14.37 11.10
C THR A 26 -15.18 15.87 11.29
N ILE A 27 -16.22 16.69 11.27
CA ILE A 27 -16.08 18.13 11.51
C ILE A 27 -15.58 18.42 12.93
N ARG A 28 -16.12 17.73 13.94
CA ARG A 28 -15.62 17.84 15.33
C ARG A 28 -14.18 17.37 15.48
N HIS A 29 -13.80 16.36 14.73
CA HIS A 29 -12.40 15.92 14.71
C HIS A 29 -11.49 16.99 14.12
N TYR A 30 -11.89 17.67 13.05
CA TYR A 30 -11.12 18.81 12.53
C TYR A 30 -11.04 19.97 13.51
N GLU A 31 -12.10 20.20 14.31
CA GLU A 31 -12.06 21.17 15.42
C GLU A 31 -11.06 20.77 16.50
N SER A 32 -11.08 19.50 16.94
CA SER A 32 -10.17 19.01 17.98
C SER A 32 -8.69 19.09 17.57
N LEU A 33 -8.40 19.00 16.26
CA LEU A 33 -7.08 19.20 15.70
C LEU A 33 -6.74 20.67 15.42
N GLY A 34 -7.66 21.59 15.69
CA GLY A 34 -7.47 23.04 15.43
C GLY A 34 -7.48 23.43 13.96
N LEU A 35 -7.84 22.52 13.05
CA LEU A 35 -7.93 22.76 11.60
C LEU A 35 -9.14 23.62 11.22
N LEU A 36 -10.20 23.50 11.97
CA LEU A 36 -11.44 24.25 11.81
C LEU A 36 -11.85 24.82 13.15
N LYS A 37 -12.37 26.05 13.15
CA LYS A 37 -12.95 26.67 14.36
C LYS A 37 -14.35 27.15 14.03
N PRO A 38 -15.35 26.91 14.90
CA PRO A 38 -16.66 27.51 14.73
C PRO A 38 -16.55 29.04 14.78
N SER A 39 -17.33 29.72 13.98
CA SER A 39 -17.39 31.19 13.98
C SER A 39 -18.23 31.70 15.14
N PHE A 40 -19.19 30.90 15.58
CA PHE A 40 -20.07 31.19 16.71
C PHE A 40 -20.47 29.88 17.42
N VAL A 41 -20.48 29.91 18.74
CA VAL A 41 -21.04 28.84 19.58
C VAL A 41 -22.17 29.48 20.39
N ASP A 42 -23.34 28.92 20.28
CA ASP A 42 -24.52 29.38 21.03
C ASP A 42 -24.31 29.08 22.53
N PRO A 43 -24.31 30.07 23.41
CA PRO A 43 -23.98 29.87 24.83
C PRO A 43 -25.07 29.08 25.59
N GLU A 44 -26.31 29.06 25.10
CA GLU A 44 -27.40 28.36 25.77
C GLU A 44 -27.53 26.90 25.34
N THR A 45 -27.28 26.64 24.05
CA THR A 45 -27.48 25.33 23.43
C THR A 45 -26.18 24.59 23.09
N ASN A 46 -25.05 25.26 23.20
CA ASN A 46 -23.74 24.76 22.75
C ASN A 46 -23.70 24.39 21.25
N TYR A 47 -24.67 24.86 20.44
CA TYR A 47 -24.66 24.64 19.00
C TYR A 47 -23.58 25.47 18.31
N ARG A 48 -22.88 24.81 17.38
CA ARG A 48 -21.78 25.38 16.60
C ARG A 48 -22.29 25.88 15.26
N PHE A 49 -21.86 27.07 14.89
CA PHE A 49 -22.18 27.70 13.61
C PHE A 49 -20.92 28.19 12.93
N TYR A 50 -20.92 28.15 11.62
CA TYR A 50 -19.77 28.42 10.77
C TYR A 50 -20.16 29.40 9.68
N GLU A 51 -19.32 30.40 9.46
CA GLU A 51 -19.45 31.35 8.34
C GLU A 51 -18.93 30.74 7.03
N PHE A 52 -19.23 31.40 5.92
CA PHE A 52 -18.82 31.00 4.58
C PHE A 52 -17.29 30.83 4.46
N SER A 53 -16.51 31.69 5.11
CA SER A 53 -15.04 31.58 5.16
C SER A 53 -14.54 30.24 5.71
N ARG A 54 -15.32 29.57 6.56
CA ARG A 54 -14.98 28.24 7.10
C ARG A 54 -15.24 27.13 6.10
N LEU A 55 -16.13 27.35 5.13
CA LEU A 55 -16.36 26.43 4.02
C LEU A 55 -15.11 26.32 3.13
N GLU A 56 -14.43 27.43 2.87
CA GLU A 56 -13.16 27.42 2.11
C GLU A 56 -12.10 26.56 2.78
N VAL A 57 -11.98 26.64 4.11
CA VAL A 57 -11.06 25.78 4.87
C VAL A 57 -11.42 24.32 4.72
N LEU A 58 -12.70 23.96 4.82
CA LEU A 58 -13.16 22.59 4.62
C LEU A 58 -12.90 22.09 3.19
N HIS A 59 -13.10 22.94 2.17
CA HIS A 59 -12.75 22.60 0.79
C HIS A 59 -11.26 22.29 0.66
N THR A 60 -10.40 23.14 1.24
CA THR A 60 -8.95 22.94 1.24
C THR A 60 -8.57 21.64 1.93
N ILE A 61 -9.10 21.37 3.12
CA ILE A 61 -8.84 20.12 3.86
C ILE A 61 -9.24 18.92 2.99
N ARG A 62 -10.44 18.90 2.42
CA ARG A 62 -10.91 17.80 1.59
C ARG A 62 -10.06 17.59 0.35
N TYR A 63 -9.72 18.67 -0.34
CA TYR A 63 -8.86 18.60 -1.52
C TYR A 63 -7.50 17.99 -1.19
N LEU A 64 -6.81 18.50 -0.18
CA LEU A 64 -5.50 18.00 0.21
C LEU A 64 -5.56 16.56 0.75
N ARG A 65 -6.64 16.19 1.47
CA ARG A 65 -6.90 14.79 1.86
C ARG A 65 -7.09 13.86 0.66
N SER A 66 -7.77 14.31 -0.39
CA SER A 66 -7.94 13.51 -1.61
C SER A 66 -6.61 13.24 -2.34
N LEU A 67 -5.60 14.08 -2.13
CA LEU A 67 -4.24 13.86 -2.59
C LEU A 67 -3.41 12.96 -1.66
N GLY A 68 -4.01 12.45 -0.57
CA GLY A 68 -3.36 11.55 0.38
C GLY A 68 -2.55 12.24 1.48
N MET A 69 -2.67 13.57 1.63
CA MET A 69 -1.94 14.30 2.67
C MET A 69 -2.49 14.00 4.06
N THR A 70 -1.61 14.01 5.07
CA THR A 70 -2.01 13.84 6.48
C THR A 70 -2.68 15.10 7.03
N LEU A 71 -3.47 14.97 8.10
CA LEU A 71 -4.12 16.13 8.72
C LEU A 71 -3.11 17.07 9.38
N GLU A 72 -1.99 16.53 9.86
CA GLU A 72 -0.88 17.29 10.42
C GLU A 72 -0.26 18.22 9.38
N ALA A 73 0.10 17.68 8.20
CA ALA A 73 0.66 18.44 7.08
C ALA A 73 -0.32 19.51 6.57
N ILE A 74 -1.63 19.19 6.52
CA ILE A 74 -2.67 20.15 6.18
C ILE A 74 -2.76 21.25 7.25
N GLY A 75 -2.61 20.91 8.52
CA GLY A 75 -2.60 21.87 9.61
C GLY A 75 -1.44 22.85 9.54
N GLU A 76 -0.26 22.39 9.19
CA GLU A 76 0.91 23.23 8.96
C GLU A 76 0.66 24.22 7.82
N PHE A 77 0.14 23.73 6.69
CA PHE A 77 -0.23 24.59 5.56
C PHE A 77 -1.29 25.65 5.93
N LEU A 78 -2.34 25.26 6.66
CA LEU A 78 -3.40 26.21 7.02
C LEU A 78 -2.93 27.30 8.00
N ARG A 79 -1.88 27.05 8.78
CA ARG A 79 -1.28 28.04 9.69
C ARG A 79 -0.43 29.07 8.96
N ASP A 80 0.37 28.63 8.01
CA ASP A 80 1.38 29.49 7.37
C ASP A 80 0.99 29.99 5.97
N ARG A 81 -0.02 29.43 5.34
CA ARG A 81 -0.58 29.79 4.00
C ARG A 81 0.44 30.32 2.99
N ASN A 82 1.69 29.89 3.12
CA ASN A 82 2.77 30.27 2.24
C ASN A 82 2.70 29.49 0.93
N VAL A 83 2.65 30.19 -0.21
CA VAL A 83 2.57 29.55 -1.55
C VAL A 83 3.78 28.64 -1.81
N SER A 84 4.97 29.03 -1.36
CA SER A 84 6.17 28.20 -1.50
C SER A 84 6.06 26.92 -0.67
N GLY A 85 5.55 27.00 0.57
CA GLY A 85 5.34 25.83 1.43
C GLY A 85 4.33 24.84 0.88
N ILE A 86 3.22 25.31 0.25
CA ILE A 86 2.28 24.37 -0.39
C ILE A 86 2.88 23.66 -1.58
N LEU A 87 3.71 24.35 -2.38
CA LEU A 87 4.37 23.76 -3.53
C LEU A 87 5.33 22.63 -3.09
N GLU A 88 6.17 22.90 -2.09
CA GLU A 88 7.07 21.90 -1.52
C GLU A 88 6.29 20.68 -0.99
N LEU A 89 5.19 20.92 -0.30
CA LEU A 89 4.33 19.87 0.26
C LEU A 89 3.69 18.99 -0.84
N LEU A 90 3.21 19.61 -1.91
CA LEU A 90 2.63 18.89 -3.06
C LEU A 90 3.70 18.10 -3.84
N GLU A 91 4.90 18.65 -4.01
CA GLU A 91 6.01 17.94 -4.64
C GLU A 91 6.46 16.73 -3.78
N ALA A 92 6.55 16.88 -2.47
CA ALA A 92 6.84 15.78 -1.55
C ALA A 92 5.79 14.67 -1.65
N GLN A 93 4.49 15.03 -1.66
CA GLN A 93 3.39 14.08 -1.82
C GLN A 93 3.45 13.34 -3.17
N LYS A 94 3.77 14.04 -4.25
CA LYS A 94 3.97 13.46 -5.58
C LYS A 94 5.12 12.43 -5.57
N MET A 95 6.22 12.72 -4.89
CA MET A 95 7.34 11.79 -4.74
C MET A 95 6.95 10.53 -3.95
N GLU A 96 6.17 10.68 -2.88
CA GLU A 96 5.65 9.56 -2.09
C GLU A 96 4.74 8.65 -2.92
N ILE A 97 3.81 9.25 -3.69
CA ILE A 97 2.93 8.51 -4.61
C ILE A 97 3.77 7.73 -5.64
N ALA A 98 4.78 8.36 -6.22
CA ALA A 98 5.67 7.69 -7.19
C ALA A 98 6.45 6.53 -6.57
N ALA A 99 6.84 6.63 -5.29
CA ALA A 99 7.49 5.53 -4.56
C ALA A 99 6.50 4.36 -4.35
N LYS A 100 5.29 4.63 -3.88
CA LYS A 100 4.23 3.62 -3.72
C LYS A 100 3.87 2.93 -5.04
N GLN A 101 3.80 3.68 -6.14
CA GLN A 101 3.56 3.10 -7.46
C GLN A 101 4.67 2.12 -7.88
N ARG A 102 5.95 2.46 -7.61
CA ARG A 102 7.07 1.55 -7.88
C ARG A 102 6.98 0.26 -7.06
N GLU A 103 6.67 0.37 -5.78
CA GLU A 103 6.50 -0.77 -4.89
C GLU A 103 5.35 -1.68 -5.33
N LEU A 104 4.18 -1.09 -5.62
CA LEU A 104 3.03 -1.84 -6.15
C LEU A 104 3.34 -2.52 -7.48
N LYS A 105 4.09 -1.88 -8.37
CA LYS A 105 4.53 -2.49 -9.63
C LYS A 105 5.43 -3.70 -9.42
N ILE A 106 6.33 -3.65 -8.43
CA ILE A 106 7.19 -4.79 -8.06
C ILE A 106 6.33 -5.93 -7.51
N THR A 107 5.43 -5.62 -6.59
CA THR A 107 4.52 -6.59 -5.98
C THR A 107 3.63 -7.27 -7.03
N LYS A 108 3.05 -6.47 -7.94
CA LYS A 108 2.26 -6.99 -9.05
C LYS A 108 3.05 -7.98 -9.91
N ARG A 109 4.30 -7.66 -10.28
CA ARG A 109 5.17 -8.56 -11.05
C ARG A 109 5.48 -9.87 -10.30
N LYS A 110 5.71 -9.81 -8.97
CA LYS A 110 5.89 -11.01 -8.15
C LYS A 110 4.64 -11.90 -8.21
N LEU A 111 3.45 -11.33 -8.07
CA LEU A 111 2.17 -12.05 -8.17
C LEU A 111 1.97 -12.67 -9.57
N GLU A 112 2.20 -11.90 -10.63
CA GLU A 112 2.06 -12.38 -12.01
C GLU A 112 2.97 -13.58 -12.28
N ARG A 113 4.24 -13.53 -11.82
CA ARG A 113 5.16 -14.66 -11.92
C ARG A 113 4.67 -15.88 -11.15
N ARG A 114 4.13 -15.69 -9.95
CA ARG A 114 3.60 -16.81 -9.14
C ARG A 114 2.39 -17.44 -9.80
N ILE A 115 1.47 -16.64 -10.30
CA ILE A 115 0.29 -17.11 -11.04
C ILE A 115 0.75 -17.93 -12.26
N GLN A 116 1.73 -17.43 -13.03
CA GLN A 116 2.24 -18.14 -14.20
C GLN A 116 2.90 -19.46 -13.79
N SER A 117 3.74 -19.48 -12.75
CA SER A 117 4.38 -20.70 -12.25
C SER A 117 3.35 -21.77 -11.83
N ILE A 118 2.26 -21.37 -11.18
CA ILE A 118 1.18 -22.30 -10.82
C ILE A 118 0.48 -22.83 -12.07
N LYS A 119 0.17 -21.97 -13.04
CA LYS A 119 -0.46 -22.38 -14.29
C LYS A 119 0.43 -23.37 -15.08
N ASP A 120 1.72 -23.08 -15.16
CA ASP A 120 2.69 -23.97 -15.80
C ASP A 120 2.74 -25.33 -15.11
N ALA A 121 2.73 -25.37 -13.77
CA ALA A 121 2.72 -26.61 -13.01
C ALA A 121 1.45 -27.43 -13.23
N LEU A 122 0.29 -26.77 -13.26
CA LEU A 122 -1.01 -27.41 -13.52
C LEU A 122 -1.15 -27.93 -14.96
N GLY A 123 -0.51 -27.26 -15.91
CA GLY A 123 -0.54 -27.61 -17.33
C GLY A 123 0.57 -28.58 -17.78
N SER A 124 1.53 -28.89 -16.89
CA SER A 124 2.63 -29.80 -17.24
C SER A 124 2.21 -31.25 -17.05
N PRO A 125 2.38 -32.15 -18.05
CA PRO A 125 2.16 -33.57 -17.86
C PRO A 125 3.16 -34.14 -16.83
N ILE A 126 2.67 -34.98 -15.92
CA ILE A 126 3.42 -35.45 -14.73
C ILE A 126 4.37 -36.61 -15.12
N ASP A 127 4.04 -37.39 -16.17
CA ASP A 127 4.73 -38.63 -16.49
C ASP A 127 5.51 -38.58 -17.83
N GLU A 128 5.78 -37.38 -18.36
CA GLU A 128 6.48 -37.22 -19.63
C GLU A 128 7.82 -36.50 -19.48
N ILE A 129 8.88 -37.05 -20.08
CA ILE A 129 10.16 -36.33 -20.18
C ILE A 129 10.04 -35.31 -21.30
N GLN A 130 10.19 -34.04 -20.96
CA GLN A 130 10.14 -32.94 -21.91
C GLN A 130 11.48 -32.23 -22.03
N LEU A 131 11.90 -31.95 -23.24
CA LEU A 131 13.03 -31.05 -23.54
C LEU A 131 12.50 -29.60 -23.60
N VAL A 132 12.91 -28.79 -22.63
CA VAL A 132 12.48 -27.38 -22.53
C VAL A 132 13.68 -26.48 -22.74
N THR A 133 13.54 -25.48 -23.60
CA THR A 133 14.51 -24.40 -23.72
C THR A 133 14.09 -23.26 -22.80
N LEU A 134 14.94 -22.95 -21.84
CA LEU A 134 14.69 -21.85 -20.91
C LEU A 134 15.47 -20.62 -21.37
N ASP A 135 14.87 -19.45 -21.24
CA ASP A 135 15.59 -18.19 -21.38
C ASP A 135 16.69 -18.09 -20.30
N LYS A 136 17.67 -17.21 -20.54
CA LYS A 136 18.81 -17.02 -19.64
C LYS A 136 18.34 -16.72 -18.21
N GLN A 137 18.51 -17.68 -17.32
CA GLN A 137 18.11 -17.60 -15.91
C GLN A 137 19.33 -17.68 -15.00
N LYS A 138 19.19 -17.08 -13.82
CA LYS A 138 20.16 -17.27 -12.72
C LYS A 138 19.58 -18.34 -11.79
N PHE A 139 20.41 -19.28 -11.38
CA PHE A 139 20.05 -20.28 -10.38
C PHE A 139 21.13 -20.32 -9.29
N LEU A 140 20.73 -20.79 -8.12
CA LEU A 140 21.63 -21.13 -7.03
C LEU A 140 21.83 -22.62 -7.06
N LEU A 141 23.08 -23.05 -6.89
CA LEU A 141 23.44 -24.44 -6.80
C LEU A 141 23.98 -24.73 -5.39
N LEU A 142 23.45 -25.77 -4.78
CA LEU A 142 24.01 -26.36 -3.58
C LEU A 142 24.53 -27.74 -3.92
N GLU A 143 25.83 -27.96 -3.77
CA GLU A 143 26.44 -29.29 -3.88
C GLU A 143 26.34 -29.96 -2.52
N THR A 144 25.48 -30.97 -2.40
CA THR A 144 25.30 -31.78 -1.19
C THR A 144 25.11 -33.23 -1.56
N LYS A 145 25.43 -34.15 -0.63
CA LYS A 145 25.10 -35.56 -0.79
C LYS A 145 23.75 -35.81 -0.18
N LEU A 146 22.78 -36.15 -1.00
CA LEU A 146 21.48 -36.67 -0.53
C LEU A 146 21.67 -38.17 -0.27
N VAL A 147 21.53 -38.61 0.97
CA VAL A 147 21.70 -40.02 1.36
C VAL A 147 20.44 -40.80 1.04
N ASN A 148 19.29 -40.22 1.28
CA ASN A 148 17.98 -40.67 0.85
C ASN A 148 17.24 -39.48 0.24
N PRO A 149 16.92 -39.50 -1.06
CA PRO A 149 16.19 -38.41 -1.69
C PRO A 149 14.69 -38.46 -1.31
N ASP A 150 14.41 -38.51 -0.01
CA ASP A 150 13.07 -38.30 0.54
C ASP A 150 12.77 -36.79 0.66
N ASN A 151 11.55 -36.47 1.03
CA ASN A 151 11.14 -35.06 1.13
C ASN A 151 11.93 -34.28 2.20
N ASP A 152 12.41 -34.94 3.26
CA ASP A 152 13.06 -34.28 4.39
C ASP A 152 14.48 -33.82 4.01
N ASP A 153 15.27 -34.64 3.30
CA ASP A 153 16.60 -34.29 2.80
C ASP A 153 16.53 -33.14 1.79
N LEU A 154 15.51 -33.16 0.92
CA LEU A 154 15.27 -32.08 -0.03
C LEU A 154 14.89 -30.78 0.66
N GLU A 155 14.03 -30.87 1.67
CA GLU A 155 13.59 -29.70 2.45
C GLU A 155 14.76 -29.07 3.21
N MET A 156 15.64 -29.88 3.82
CA MET A 156 16.85 -29.39 4.48
C MET A 156 17.80 -28.69 3.49
N ALA A 157 18.00 -29.25 2.31
CA ALA A 157 18.83 -28.62 1.26
C ALA A 157 18.23 -27.29 0.78
N VAL A 158 16.92 -27.19 0.65
CA VAL A 158 16.24 -25.96 0.30
C VAL A 158 16.36 -24.91 1.41
N GLN A 159 16.21 -25.30 2.68
CA GLN A 159 16.41 -24.41 3.82
C GLN A 159 17.85 -23.87 3.88
N GLU A 160 18.86 -24.68 3.55
CA GLU A 160 20.26 -24.24 3.50
C GLU A 160 20.47 -23.19 2.39
N LEU A 161 19.85 -23.36 1.22
CA LEU A 161 19.88 -22.38 0.14
C LEU A 161 19.19 -21.07 0.55
N GLU A 162 18.16 -21.13 1.38
CA GLU A 162 17.40 -19.95 1.83
C GLU A 162 18.09 -19.12 2.90
N LYS A 163 18.97 -19.71 3.73
CA LYS A 163 19.65 -19.01 4.85
C LYS A 163 20.36 -17.73 4.44
N ASN A 164 20.85 -17.67 3.20
CA ASN A 164 21.59 -16.53 2.66
C ASN A 164 20.76 -15.63 1.72
N GLN A 165 19.45 -15.84 1.62
CA GLN A 165 18.56 -15.10 0.73
C GLN A 165 17.58 -14.23 1.50
N LYS A 166 17.32 -13.00 1.00
CA LYS A 166 16.33 -12.09 1.58
C LYS A 166 14.89 -12.48 1.29
N ASP A 167 14.65 -13.26 0.23
CA ASP A 167 13.32 -13.71 -0.20
C ASP A 167 13.31 -15.25 -0.21
N SER A 168 12.30 -15.88 0.39
CA SER A 168 12.15 -17.33 0.42
C SER A 168 12.10 -17.94 -0.99
N LEU A 169 13.02 -18.85 -1.29
CA LEU A 169 13.11 -19.53 -2.60
C LEU A 169 11.94 -20.50 -2.83
N VAL A 170 11.45 -21.14 -1.78
CA VAL A 170 10.34 -22.13 -1.86
C VAL A 170 9.09 -21.54 -2.47
N PHE A 171 8.83 -20.26 -2.20
CA PHE A 171 7.65 -19.57 -2.74
C PHE A 171 7.88 -18.89 -4.09
N LEU A 172 9.12 -18.71 -4.53
CA LEU A 172 9.46 -17.87 -5.69
C LEU A 172 10.18 -18.61 -6.82
N GLY A 173 10.73 -19.81 -6.58
CA GLY A 173 11.57 -20.54 -7.52
C GLY A 173 11.05 -21.92 -7.90
N LYS A 174 11.61 -22.47 -8.98
CA LYS A 174 11.54 -23.89 -9.30
C LYS A 174 12.77 -24.56 -8.67
N VAL A 175 12.56 -25.64 -7.93
CA VAL A 175 13.62 -26.46 -7.37
C VAL A 175 13.84 -27.64 -8.30
N GLY A 176 15.08 -27.99 -8.59
CA GLY A 176 15.45 -29.13 -9.41
C GLY A 176 16.61 -29.90 -8.80
N LEU A 177 16.64 -31.20 -9.03
CA LEU A 177 17.73 -32.05 -8.71
C LEU A 177 18.59 -32.26 -9.95
N GLY A 178 19.91 -32.23 -9.78
CA GLY A 178 20.87 -32.47 -10.85
C GLY A 178 21.96 -33.40 -10.39
N ILE A 179 22.43 -34.25 -11.29
CA ILE A 179 23.58 -35.13 -11.07
C ILE A 179 24.72 -34.62 -11.91
N SER A 180 25.91 -34.49 -11.31
CA SER A 180 27.08 -34.06 -12.05
C SER A 180 27.49 -35.13 -13.08
N LYS A 181 28.04 -34.68 -14.22
CA LYS A 181 28.48 -35.56 -15.30
C LYS A 181 29.51 -36.60 -14.86
N ASN A 182 30.30 -36.32 -13.83
CA ASN A 182 31.29 -37.24 -13.30
C ASN A 182 30.62 -38.41 -12.54
N HIS A 183 29.59 -38.14 -11.75
CA HIS A 183 28.84 -39.16 -11.03
C HIS A 183 27.89 -40.00 -11.91
N LEU A 184 27.49 -39.47 -13.06
CA LEU A 184 26.73 -40.26 -14.06
C LEU A 184 27.57 -41.37 -14.69
N LYS A 185 28.93 -41.28 -14.64
CA LYS A 185 29.83 -42.27 -15.18
C LYS A 185 30.20 -43.37 -14.17
N GLU A 186 30.02 -43.12 -12.88
CA GLU A 186 30.34 -44.05 -11.79
C GLU A 186 29.17 -44.95 -11.36
N GLY A 187 27.97 -44.70 -11.87
CA GLY A 187 26.72 -45.41 -11.50
C GLY A 187 26.36 -46.56 -12.43
N SER A 188 27.30 -47.30 -12.95
CA SER A 188 27.10 -48.57 -13.65
C SER A 188 27.59 -49.73 -12.82
#